data_ebd3cc1c915ebc218f47b7c8eff53963
#
_entry.id   ebd3cc1c915ebc218f47b7c8eff53963
#
_cell.length_a   1.000
_cell.length_b   1.000
_cell.length_c   1.000
_cell.angle_alpha   90.00
_cell.angle_beta   90.00
_cell.angle_gamma   90.00
#
_symmetry.space_group_name_H-M   'P 1'
#
loop_
_entity.id
_entity.type
_entity.pdbx_description
1 polymer ?
#
loop_
_entity_poly.entity_id
_entity_poly.type
_entity_poly.pdbx_seq_one_letter_code
_entity_poly.pdbx_strand_id
1 'polypeptide(L)'
;AVPEDADFNGKRAETIKTYICNRLKECDVMICLIGKETYKRPHIDREIHTALKGEPGVRLGIIGVLLDNRGDSLSNVNLSTFPAKLWDNKNYVVWTEYKDLNKSVNELVKQAKSNSLNRKLQTTHKNPCMPLRATLYYDN
;
A
#
# COMPACT_ATOMS: atom_id res chain seq x y z
N ALA A 1 -1.20 -6.82 -4.39
CA ALA A 1 -2.02 -7.06 -3.21
C ALA A 1 -3.34 -7.73 -3.51
N VAL A 2 -4.10 -7.29 -4.52
CA VAL A 2 -5.34 -7.97 -4.92
C VAL A 2 -5.00 -9.03 -5.97
N PRO A 3 -5.39 -10.31 -5.75
CA PRO A 3 -5.09 -11.37 -6.71
C PRO A 3 -5.70 -11.11 -8.09
N GLU A 4 -5.01 -11.56 -9.14
CA GLU A 4 -5.49 -11.40 -10.51
C GLU A 4 -6.80 -12.16 -10.78
N ASP A 5 -7.04 -13.24 -10.05
CA ASP A 5 -8.26 -14.02 -10.17
C ASP A 5 -9.47 -13.41 -9.48
N ALA A 6 -9.27 -12.31 -8.74
CA ALA A 6 -10.37 -11.62 -8.08
C ALA A 6 -11.20 -10.86 -9.11
N ASP A 7 -12.50 -11.10 -9.12
CA ASP A 7 -13.45 -10.42 -10.00
C ASP A 7 -14.36 -9.52 -9.17
N PHE A 8 -14.15 -8.21 -9.29
CA PHE A 8 -14.95 -7.20 -8.60
C PHE A 8 -15.99 -6.55 -9.49
N ASN A 9 -16.09 -6.96 -10.75
CA ASN A 9 -17.05 -6.37 -11.67
C ASN A 9 -18.47 -6.56 -11.15
N GLY A 10 -19.21 -5.45 -11.00
CA GLY A 10 -20.57 -5.47 -10.48
C GLY A 10 -20.66 -5.61 -8.96
N LYS A 11 -19.56 -5.71 -8.25
CA LYS A 11 -19.56 -5.85 -6.79
C LYS A 11 -19.71 -4.49 -6.12
N ARG A 12 -20.38 -4.47 -4.96
CA ARG A 12 -20.51 -3.26 -4.16
C ARG A 12 -19.18 -2.90 -3.49
N ALA A 13 -19.00 -1.61 -3.20
CA ALA A 13 -17.81 -1.13 -2.51
C ALA A 13 -17.59 -1.85 -1.17
N GLU A 14 -18.65 -2.13 -0.41
CA GLU A 14 -18.54 -2.83 0.88
C GLU A 14 -18.03 -4.26 0.70
N THR A 15 -18.45 -4.95 -0.36
CA THR A 15 -17.96 -6.30 -0.67
C THR A 15 -16.47 -6.28 -0.98
N ILE A 16 -16.03 -5.28 -1.75
CA ILE A 16 -14.62 -5.08 -2.10
C ILE A 16 -13.78 -4.81 -0.84
N LYS A 17 -14.26 -3.92 0.04
CA LYS A 17 -13.58 -3.63 1.31
C LYS A 17 -13.40 -4.89 2.16
N THR A 18 -14.46 -5.70 2.28
CA THR A 18 -14.43 -6.94 3.06
C THR A 18 -13.40 -7.91 2.48
N TYR A 19 -13.38 -8.04 1.15
CA TYR A 19 -12.39 -8.88 0.47
C TYR A 19 -10.97 -8.44 0.77
N ILE A 20 -10.69 -7.15 0.62
CA ILE A 20 -9.35 -6.60 0.88
C ILE A 20 -8.95 -6.85 2.34
N CYS A 21 -9.82 -6.55 3.30
CA CYS A 21 -9.54 -6.78 4.72
C CYS A 21 -9.23 -8.25 5.02
N ASN A 22 -10.02 -9.17 4.46
CA ASN A 22 -9.80 -10.60 4.68
C ASN A 22 -8.48 -11.09 4.12
N ARG A 23 -8.08 -10.57 2.95
CA ARG A 23 -6.79 -10.93 2.35
C ARG A 23 -5.62 -10.39 3.17
N LEU A 24 -5.72 -9.17 3.64
CA LEU A 24 -4.63 -8.54 4.38
C LEU A 24 -4.43 -9.16 5.77
N LYS A 25 -5.45 -9.73 6.39
CA LYS A 25 -5.33 -10.42 7.68
C LYS A 25 -4.32 -11.56 7.66
N GLU A 26 -4.12 -12.17 6.51
CA GLU A 26 -3.23 -13.32 6.35
C GLU A 26 -1.78 -12.92 6.08
N CYS A 27 -1.51 -11.62 5.99
CA CYS A 27 -0.19 -11.10 5.64
C CYS A 27 0.48 -10.44 6.83
N ASP A 28 1.81 -10.47 6.87
CA ASP A 28 2.62 -9.73 7.84
C ASP A 28 3.17 -8.44 7.23
N VAL A 29 3.43 -8.45 5.94
CA VAL A 29 4.03 -7.34 5.21
C VAL A 29 3.32 -7.18 3.88
N MET A 30 3.03 -5.94 3.51
CA MET A 30 2.49 -5.58 2.21
C MET A 30 3.58 -4.91 1.39
N ILE A 31 3.75 -5.36 0.15
CA ILE A 31 4.64 -4.70 -0.80
C ILE A 31 3.78 -3.87 -1.74
N CYS A 32 4.00 -2.56 -1.74
CA CYS A 32 3.27 -1.65 -2.60
C CYS A 32 4.16 -1.18 -3.75
N LEU A 33 3.84 -1.60 -4.95
CA LEU A 33 4.55 -1.17 -6.16
C LEU A 33 3.97 0.17 -6.61
N ILE A 34 4.81 1.19 -6.62
CA ILE A 34 4.37 2.57 -6.87
C ILE A 34 4.78 2.99 -8.28
N GLY A 35 3.81 3.02 -9.19
CA GLY A 35 3.97 3.51 -10.54
C GLY A 35 3.42 4.92 -10.71
N LYS A 36 3.25 5.35 -11.95
CA LYS A 36 2.74 6.69 -12.28
C LYS A 36 1.30 6.90 -11.87
N GLU A 37 0.49 5.83 -11.87
CA GLU A 37 -0.95 5.92 -11.67
C GLU A 37 -1.41 5.37 -10.32
N THR A 38 -0.50 4.83 -9.51
CA THR A 38 -0.83 4.18 -8.25
C THR A 38 -1.57 5.13 -7.30
N TYR A 39 -1.18 6.40 -7.28
CA TYR A 39 -1.74 7.40 -6.36
C TYR A 39 -3.24 7.63 -6.52
N LYS A 40 -3.81 7.32 -7.67
CA LYS A 40 -5.23 7.57 -7.95
C LYS A 40 -6.09 6.30 -7.99
N ARG A 41 -5.55 5.16 -7.54
CA ARG A 41 -6.30 3.89 -7.54
C ARG A 41 -6.98 3.68 -6.19
N PRO A 42 -8.33 3.68 -6.14
CA PRO A 42 -9.06 3.54 -4.87
C PRO A 42 -8.79 2.24 -4.14
N HIS A 43 -8.55 1.15 -4.85
CA HIS A 43 -8.29 -0.16 -4.21
C HIS A 43 -6.94 -0.15 -3.51
N ILE A 44 -5.92 0.42 -4.13
CA ILE A 44 -4.59 0.56 -3.54
C ILE A 44 -4.66 1.45 -2.32
N ASP A 45 -5.37 2.58 -2.43
CA ASP A 45 -5.58 3.50 -1.31
C ASP A 45 -6.22 2.78 -0.12
N ARG A 46 -7.23 1.94 -0.37
CA ARG A 46 -7.92 1.17 0.67
C ARG A 46 -7.01 0.10 1.28
N GLU A 47 -6.20 -0.56 0.47
CA GLU A 47 -5.25 -1.55 0.97
C GLU A 47 -4.22 -0.90 1.90
N ILE A 48 -3.69 0.25 1.50
CA ILE A 48 -2.74 1.01 2.33
C ILE A 48 -3.40 1.40 3.64
N HIS A 49 -4.61 1.93 3.59
CA HIS A 49 -5.36 2.33 4.79
C HIS A 49 -5.52 1.15 5.75
N THR A 50 -5.96 0.00 5.24
CA THR A 50 -6.19 -1.19 6.05
C THR A 50 -4.90 -1.69 6.67
N ALA A 51 -3.80 -1.70 5.91
CA ALA A 51 -2.50 -2.12 6.42
C ALA A 51 -2.01 -1.20 7.54
N LEU A 52 -2.16 0.10 7.38
CA LEU A 52 -1.70 1.10 8.36
C LEU A 52 -2.55 1.08 9.62
N LYS A 53 -3.84 0.93 9.48
CA LYS A 53 -4.77 0.95 10.61
C LYS A 53 -4.72 -0.32 11.43
N GLY A 54 -4.43 -1.44 10.79
CA GLY A 54 -4.35 -2.72 11.45
C GLY A 54 -5.69 -3.29 11.84
N GLU A 55 -6.70 -3.16 10.98
CA GLU A 55 -8.01 -3.74 11.22
C GLU A 55 -8.07 -5.17 10.68
N PRO A 56 -8.60 -6.07 11.52
CA PRO A 56 -9.05 -5.91 12.91
C PRO A 56 -7.98 -6.26 13.95
N GLY A 57 -6.84 -5.67 13.94
CA GLY A 57 -5.86 -5.97 14.96
C GLY A 57 -4.48 -5.41 14.69
N VAL A 58 -3.59 -6.21 14.14
CA VAL A 58 -2.18 -5.82 14.00
C VAL A 58 -1.94 -5.13 12.67
N ARG A 59 -1.25 -3.99 12.72
CA ARG A 59 -0.79 -3.30 11.51
C ARG A 59 0.12 -4.20 10.71
N LEU A 60 0.11 -4.03 9.38
CA LEU A 60 1.08 -4.69 8.52
C LEU A 60 2.32 -3.81 8.34
N GLY A 61 3.47 -4.44 8.19
CA GLY A 61 4.64 -3.73 7.67
C GLY A 61 4.38 -3.38 6.20
N ILE A 62 4.94 -2.27 5.75
CA ILE A 62 4.77 -1.83 4.36
C ILE A 62 6.14 -1.57 3.74
N ILE A 63 6.37 -2.15 2.57
CA ILE A 63 7.51 -1.84 1.73
C ILE A 63 6.99 -1.06 0.52
N GLY A 64 7.43 0.18 0.39
CA GLY A 64 7.11 1.01 -0.78
C GLY A 64 8.22 0.86 -1.82
N VAL A 65 7.85 0.44 -3.02
CA VAL A 65 8.81 0.19 -4.11
C VAL A 65 8.54 1.17 -5.24
N LEU A 66 9.47 2.07 -5.52
CA LEU A 66 9.36 2.98 -6.65
C LEU A 66 9.71 2.24 -7.93
N LEU A 67 8.77 2.24 -8.87
CA LEU A 67 8.99 1.64 -10.19
C LEU A 67 9.78 2.60 -11.08
N ASP A 68 10.58 2.03 -12.00
CA ASP A 68 11.47 2.80 -12.87
C ASP A 68 10.71 3.74 -13.82
N ASN A 69 9.49 3.34 -14.21
CA ASN A 69 8.69 4.14 -15.16
C ASN A 69 8.20 5.47 -14.61
N ARG A 70 8.39 5.74 -13.31
CA ARG A 70 8.00 7.01 -12.72
C ARG A 70 8.90 8.16 -13.14
N GLY A 71 10.17 7.88 -13.42
CA GLY A 71 11.14 8.91 -13.79
C GLY A 71 11.68 9.72 -12.61
N ASP A 72 11.24 9.45 -11.39
CA ASP A 72 11.77 10.06 -10.17
C ASP A 72 12.59 9.04 -9.36
N SER A 73 13.05 9.45 -8.18
CA SER A 73 13.85 8.59 -7.29
C SER A 73 13.46 8.83 -5.84
N LEU A 74 13.90 7.96 -4.94
CA LEU A 74 13.65 8.13 -3.51
C LEU A 74 14.23 9.42 -2.96
N SER A 75 15.34 9.91 -3.53
CA SER A 75 15.95 11.16 -3.12
C SER A 75 15.23 12.39 -3.65
N ASN A 76 14.38 12.23 -4.65
CA ASN A 76 13.66 13.35 -5.28
C ASN A 76 12.32 12.86 -5.84
N VAL A 77 11.38 12.61 -4.93
CA VAL A 77 10.08 12.06 -5.26
C VAL A 77 9.14 13.15 -5.78
N ASN A 78 8.43 12.84 -6.88
CA ASN A 78 7.36 13.70 -7.37
C ASN A 78 6.09 13.44 -6.56
N LEU A 79 5.82 14.31 -5.59
CA LEU A 79 4.69 14.16 -4.67
C LEU A 79 3.33 14.35 -5.34
N SER A 80 3.27 15.03 -6.49
CA SER A 80 1.99 15.25 -7.18
C SER A 80 1.36 13.96 -7.71
N THR A 81 2.16 12.92 -7.89
CA THR A 81 1.73 11.60 -8.37
C THR A 81 2.06 10.48 -7.39
N PHE A 82 2.15 10.81 -6.11
CA PHE A 82 2.53 9.86 -5.07
C PHE A 82 1.34 9.54 -4.16
N PRO A 83 1.18 8.27 -3.71
CA PRO A 83 0.11 7.94 -2.77
C PRO A 83 0.28 8.72 -1.47
N ALA A 84 -0.70 9.59 -1.18
CA ALA A 84 -0.62 10.49 -0.03
C ALA A 84 -0.47 9.75 1.29
N LYS A 85 -1.18 8.64 1.48
CA LYS A 85 -1.12 7.87 2.72
C LYS A 85 0.25 7.27 2.98
N LEU A 86 0.97 6.87 1.93
CA LEU A 86 2.33 6.36 2.09
C LEU A 86 3.28 7.48 2.48
N TRP A 87 3.15 8.64 1.86
CA TRP A 87 4.01 9.79 2.17
C TRP A 87 3.73 10.33 3.58
N ASP A 88 2.45 10.34 3.99
CA ASP A 88 2.09 10.73 5.35
C ASP A 88 2.74 9.81 6.40
N ASN A 89 3.00 8.57 6.03
CA ASN A 89 3.56 7.54 6.90
C ASN A 89 4.98 7.15 6.47
N LYS A 90 5.72 8.06 5.88
CA LYS A 90 7.05 7.79 5.31
C LYS A 90 8.05 7.25 6.31
N ASN A 91 7.91 7.57 7.58
CA ASN A 91 8.81 7.07 8.63
C ASN A 91 8.47 5.65 9.07
N TYR A 92 7.28 5.19 8.78
CA TYR A 92 6.82 3.84 9.05
C TYR A 92 7.10 2.89 7.89
N VAL A 93 6.96 3.38 6.67
CA VAL A 93 7.14 2.61 5.43
C VAL A 93 8.63 2.38 5.19
N VAL A 94 8.98 1.17 4.76
CA VAL A 94 10.33 0.84 4.34
C VAL A 94 10.42 1.03 2.83
N TRP A 95 11.39 1.78 2.37
CA TRP A 95 11.47 2.23 0.97
C TRP A 95 12.56 1.54 0.20
N THR A 96 12.30 1.24 -1.07
CA THR A 96 13.32 0.79 -2.01
C THR A 96 12.93 1.20 -3.43
N GLU A 97 13.90 1.17 -4.34
CA GLU A 97 13.66 1.29 -5.77
C GLU A 97 13.61 -0.10 -6.37
N TYR A 98 12.85 -0.26 -7.45
CA TYR A 98 12.63 -1.58 -8.04
C TYR A 98 13.93 -2.29 -8.39
N LYS A 99 14.91 -1.55 -8.90
CA LYS A 99 16.23 -2.11 -9.28
C LYS A 99 16.97 -2.76 -8.11
N ASP A 100 16.68 -2.34 -6.88
CA ASP A 100 17.38 -2.82 -5.68
C ASP A 100 16.56 -3.86 -4.89
N LEU A 101 15.32 -4.12 -5.28
CA LEU A 101 14.40 -4.96 -4.52
C LEU A 101 14.97 -6.37 -4.27
N ASN A 102 15.43 -7.03 -5.32
CA ASN A 102 15.91 -8.41 -5.21
C ASN A 102 17.17 -8.56 -4.35
N LYS A 103 17.96 -7.49 -4.26
CA LYS A 103 19.22 -7.53 -3.51
C LYS A 103 19.02 -7.56 -2.00
N SER A 104 17.91 -7.01 -1.53
CA SER A 104 17.71 -6.77 -0.10
C SER A 104 16.32 -7.12 0.38
N VAL A 105 15.56 -7.95 -0.36
CA VAL A 105 14.17 -8.24 -0.02
C VAL A 105 14.02 -8.79 1.40
N ASN A 106 14.89 -9.69 1.83
CA ASN A 106 14.81 -10.27 3.16
C ASN A 106 15.01 -9.23 4.26
N GLU A 107 15.96 -8.32 4.07
CA GLU A 107 16.22 -7.23 5.02
C GLU A 107 15.05 -6.24 5.05
N LEU A 108 14.48 -5.93 3.89
CA LEU A 108 13.31 -5.05 3.80
C LEU A 108 12.12 -5.64 4.53
N VAL A 109 11.86 -6.94 4.35
CA VAL A 109 10.77 -7.64 5.03
C VAL A 109 10.98 -7.62 6.55
N LYS A 110 12.18 -7.92 7.02
CA LYS A 110 12.51 -7.87 8.45
C LYS A 110 12.27 -6.49 9.03
N GLN A 111 12.73 -5.45 8.34
CA GLN A 111 12.58 -4.07 8.79
C GLN A 111 11.10 -3.67 8.82
N ALA A 112 10.33 -4.04 7.79
CA ALA A 112 8.92 -3.72 7.73
C ALA A 112 8.14 -4.41 8.86
N LYS A 113 8.44 -5.68 9.14
CA LYS A 113 7.84 -6.40 10.27
C LYS A 113 8.20 -5.76 11.60
N SER A 114 9.46 -5.38 11.77
CA SER A 114 9.92 -4.69 12.97
C SER A 114 9.16 -3.38 13.18
N ASN A 115 8.97 -2.61 12.11
CA ASN A 115 8.22 -1.35 12.18
C ASN A 115 6.77 -1.59 12.60
N SER A 116 6.14 -2.64 12.09
CA SER A 116 4.75 -2.96 12.42
C SER A 116 4.55 -3.27 13.90
N LEU A 117 5.57 -3.82 14.54
CA LEU A 117 5.55 -4.18 15.96
C LEU A 117 6.04 -3.05 16.87
N ASN A 118 6.62 -2.01 16.31
CA ASN A 118 7.19 -0.91 17.08
C ASN A 118 6.14 0.12 17.43
N ARG A 119 5.64 0.11 18.66
CA ARG A 119 4.59 1.01 19.13
C ARG A 119 5.01 2.49 19.15
N LYS A 120 6.30 2.78 19.11
CA LYS A 120 6.81 4.15 19.03
C LYS A 120 6.63 4.75 17.66
N LEU A 121 6.52 3.92 16.62
CA LEU A 121 6.23 4.38 15.27
C LEU A 121 4.72 4.55 15.11
N GLN A 122 4.29 5.80 15.08
CA GLN A 122 2.87 6.14 14.91
C GLN A 122 2.50 6.15 13.43
N THR A 123 1.27 5.76 13.13
CA THR A 123 0.71 5.91 11.78
C THR A 123 -0.41 6.95 11.83
N THR A 124 -0.57 7.68 10.74
CA THR A 124 -1.59 8.72 10.63
C THR A 124 -2.61 8.39 9.54
N HIS A 125 -3.86 8.76 9.77
CA HIS A 125 -4.97 8.51 8.86
C HIS A 125 -5.68 9.83 8.50
N LYS A 126 -4.92 10.93 8.42
CA LYS A 126 -5.46 12.27 8.17
C LYS A 126 -6.09 12.42 6.80
N ASN A 127 -5.65 11.63 5.81
CA ASN A 127 -6.23 11.65 4.48
C ASN A 127 -7.37 10.64 4.40
N PRO A 128 -8.60 11.05 4.03
CA PRO A 128 -9.71 10.12 3.89
C PRO A 128 -9.45 9.14 2.75
N CYS A 129 -10.11 7.99 2.84
CA CYS A 129 -10.03 7.02 1.76
C CYS A 129 -10.83 7.50 0.54
N MET A 130 -10.29 7.19 -0.64
CA MET A 130 -11.00 7.42 -1.88
C MET A 130 -12.25 6.54 -1.91
N PRO A 131 -13.36 7.01 -2.52
CA PRO A 131 -14.55 6.18 -2.69
C PRO A 131 -14.22 4.94 -3.51
N LEU A 132 -14.69 3.77 -3.05
CA LEU A 132 -14.56 2.52 -3.79
C LEU A 132 -15.77 2.34 -4.69
N ARG A 133 -15.50 2.13 -5.98
CA ARG A 133 -16.52 1.80 -6.97
C ARG A 133 -16.01 0.60 -7.74
N ALA A 134 -16.85 -0.43 -7.87
CA ALA A 134 -16.46 -1.66 -8.54
C ALA A 134 -15.95 -1.42 -9.97
N THR A 135 -16.60 -0.52 -10.71
CA THR A 135 -16.23 -0.20 -12.09
C THR A 135 -14.87 0.48 -12.19
N LEU A 136 -14.47 1.27 -11.19
CA LEU A 136 -13.19 1.98 -11.20
C LEU A 136 -11.99 1.03 -11.11
N TYR A 137 -12.20 -0.18 -10.63
CA TYR A 137 -11.12 -1.16 -10.56
C TYR A 137 -10.60 -1.54 -11.94
N TYR A 138 -11.49 -1.59 -12.91
CA TYR A 138 -11.17 -2.00 -14.29
C TYR A 138 -10.98 -0.82 -15.24
N ASP A 139 -11.39 0.37 -14.83
CA ASP A 139 -11.31 1.59 -15.64
C ASP A 139 -9.93 2.23 -15.43
N ASN A 140 -9.04 2.02 -16.38
CA ASN A 140 -7.69 2.58 -16.28
C ASN A 140 -7.26 3.26 -17.54
#